data_70acf800c123dd833368371a92fbf61b
#
_entry.id   70acf800c123dd833368371a92fbf61b
#
_cell.length_a   1.000
_cell.length_b   1.000
_cell.length_c   1.000
_cell.angle_alpha   90.00
_cell.angle_beta   90.00
_cell.angle_gamma   90.00
#
_symmetry.space_group_name_H-M   'P 1'
#
loop_
_entity.id
_entity.type
_entity.pdbx_description
1 polymer ?
#
loop_
_entity_poly.entity_id
_entity_poly.type
_entity_poly.pdbx_seq_one_letter_code
_entity_poly.pdbx_strand_id
1 'polypeptide(L)'
;MFAKWSRHAPQNHQHKLDLISAEIARIKGDYRTAEKLYDRAIAGAKENAYVHEEAIACERAANFYSERGLQYNAANYMKMAHARYTTWGAMAKVKQLEEKYPEYLQEVWSGHALTIPTREDDSSTSSSSVASSLDIGTVLKASRAISGEIDLPRLLETMLRIVMENAGADRGALIREKDSALIVEAEGSVENDIIVESHELTSTERMTFPPPNEGGGPGRRLFPVSIINYVHRTGETVLLDDAANRELFSGDPYVTVQKSKSILCAPIREKGKYSGILYLENNLVAGAFTPERLELLNIISSQAAISLENARLVAMEKEKAALDREIEMAEKIQRSLLPREIPEIVGARVAFRYVPMTGVGGDFVAIRHDAARGRLGLFICDVSGHGVPAAMTASMVSAALDFHWSGMPDDLPGVFRGMHAFLKGKMGGNFFTACLCTLDLDTGTLVLSSAGHPAAVVVRADGAAEMADVKGRLINEFFEPKLSVVTVRLSPGDRVVLYTDGITEAMNPSGAMLGADDDEFCRLVARIADESSSPDDLCDRIHRRVIEHAGTTSLQDDVTVLVCEYAGIRHSV
;
A
#
# COMPACT_ATOMS: atom_id res chain seq x y z
N MET A 1 9.00 21.96 -28.04
CA MET A 1 8.61 20.78 -27.26
C MET A 1 7.27 21.02 -26.55
N PHE A 2 7.11 22.00 -25.65
CA PHE A 2 5.84 22.29 -24.95
C PHE A 2 4.65 22.58 -25.86
N ALA A 3 4.83 23.34 -26.96
CA ALA A 3 3.76 23.62 -27.94
C ALA A 3 3.21 22.35 -28.65
N LYS A 4 3.98 21.27 -28.71
CA LYS A 4 3.50 19.98 -29.22
C LYS A 4 2.73 19.22 -28.13
N TRP A 5 3.20 19.25 -26.91
CA TRP A 5 2.57 18.56 -25.77
C TRP A 5 1.25 19.21 -25.35
N SER A 6 1.15 20.54 -25.37
CA SER A 6 -0.09 21.26 -25.06
C SER A 6 -1.23 20.95 -26.02
N ARG A 7 -0.95 20.54 -27.26
CA ARG A 7 -1.98 20.09 -28.21
C ARG A 7 -2.57 18.72 -27.87
N HIS A 8 -1.78 17.84 -27.27
CA HIS A 8 -2.20 16.47 -26.93
C HIS A 8 -2.77 16.36 -25.51
N ALA A 9 -2.26 17.15 -24.57
CA ALA A 9 -2.70 17.17 -23.17
C ALA A 9 -2.69 18.62 -22.65
N PRO A 10 -3.67 19.47 -23.04
CA PRO A 10 -3.70 20.87 -22.67
C PRO A 10 -3.78 21.07 -21.15
N GLN A 11 -4.52 20.21 -20.44
CA GLN A 11 -4.65 20.30 -18.98
C GLN A 11 -3.28 20.22 -18.27
N ASN A 12 -2.33 19.43 -18.81
CA ASN A 12 -1.03 19.19 -18.18
C ASN A 12 0.07 20.15 -18.64
N HIS A 13 -0.10 20.81 -19.78
CA HIS A 13 1.03 21.50 -20.43
C HIS A 13 0.71 22.93 -20.89
N GLN A 14 -0.56 23.33 -21.01
CA GLN A 14 -0.91 24.66 -21.55
C GLN A 14 -0.44 25.79 -20.64
N HIS A 15 -0.66 25.70 -19.34
CA HIS A 15 -0.22 26.69 -18.37
C HIS A 15 1.31 26.86 -18.32
N LYS A 16 2.07 25.76 -18.53
CA LYS A 16 3.55 25.79 -18.67
C LYS A 16 3.96 26.53 -19.94
N LEU A 17 3.29 26.27 -21.04
CA LEU A 17 3.53 26.96 -22.30
C LEU A 17 3.20 28.45 -22.19
N ASP A 18 2.11 28.80 -21.53
CA ASP A 18 1.68 30.18 -21.29
C ASP A 18 2.71 30.92 -20.40
N LEU A 19 3.22 30.28 -19.34
CA LEU A 19 4.25 30.84 -18.47
C LEU A 19 5.57 31.11 -19.23
N ILE A 20 6.04 30.16 -20.03
CA ILE A 20 7.25 30.32 -20.84
C ILE A 20 7.04 31.42 -21.88
N SER A 21 5.86 31.47 -22.49
CA SER A 21 5.52 32.50 -23.48
C SER A 21 5.41 33.89 -22.86
N ALA A 22 4.93 33.98 -21.60
CA ALA A 22 4.94 35.21 -20.82
C ALA A 22 6.35 35.75 -20.58
N GLU A 23 7.28 34.88 -20.16
CA GLU A 23 8.68 35.25 -20.00
C GLU A 23 9.36 35.69 -21.30
N ILE A 24 9.06 35.02 -22.42
CA ILE A 24 9.56 35.42 -23.74
C ILE A 24 9.01 36.80 -24.13
N ALA A 25 7.71 37.07 -23.89
CA ALA A 25 7.09 38.34 -24.19
C ALA A 25 7.68 39.46 -23.30
N ARG A 26 7.95 39.20 -22.01
CA ARG A 26 8.63 40.09 -21.07
C ARG A 26 10.01 40.48 -21.59
N ILE A 27 10.84 39.51 -21.99
CA ILE A 27 12.20 39.76 -22.53
C ILE A 27 12.17 40.58 -23.81
N LYS A 28 11.12 40.38 -24.65
CA LYS A 28 10.95 41.14 -25.90
C LYS A 28 10.37 42.54 -25.69
N GLY A 29 9.97 42.93 -24.46
CA GLY A 29 9.33 44.18 -24.15
C GLY A 29 7.85 44.25 -24.53
N ASP A 30 7.22 43.16 -24.96
CA ASP A 30 5.78 43.12 -25.20
C ASP A 30 5.04 42.85 -23.89
N TYR A 31 4.97 43.90 -23.09
CA TYR A 31 4.43 43.83 -21.73
C TYR A 31 2.92 43.50 -21.71
N ARG A 32 2.18 43.97 -22.73
CA ARG A 32 0.72 43.73 -22.80
C ARG A 32 0.40 42.23 -23.06
N THR A 33 1.22 41.58 -23.86
CA THR A 33 1.13 40.13 -24.10
C THR A 33 1.61 39.36 -22.88
N ALA A 34 2.68 39.80 -22.23
CA ALA A 34 3.21 39.17 -21.02
C ALA A 34 2.17 39.12 -19.89
N GLU A 35 1.49 40.25 -19.59
CA GLU A 35 0.42 40.32 -18.59
C GLU A 35 -0.66 39.26 -18.81
N LYS A 36 -1.24 39.21 -20.02
CA LYS A 36 -2.27 38.23 -20.35
C LYS A 36 -1.82 36.77 -20.22
N LEU A 37 -0.57 36.52 -20.55
CA LEU A 37 -0.02 35.17 -20.50
C LEU A 37 0.30 34.73 -19.07
N TYR A 38 0.76 35.62 -18.17
CA TYR A 38 0.91 35.33 -16.75
C TYR A 38 -0.45 34.98 -16.12
N ASP A 39 -1.50 35.79 -16.39
CA ASP A 39 -2.83 35.52 -15.86
C ASP A 39 -3.37 34.17 -16.34
N ARG A 40 -3.18 33.85 -17.62
CA ARG A 40 -3.58 32.56 -18.17
C ARG A 40 -2.79 31.39 -17.58
N ALA A 41 -1.50 31.56 -17.36
CA ALA A 41 -0.67 30.54 -16.74
C ALA A 41 -1.13 30.26 -15.30
N ILE A 42 -1.41 31.29 -14.52
CA ILE A 42 -1.90 31.17 -13.14
C ILE A 42 -3.29 30.52 -13.13
N ALA A 43 -4.22 31.01 -13.97
CA ALA A 43 -5.57 30.42 -14.05
C ALA A 43 -5.54 28.94 -14.46
N GLY A 44 -4.78 28.59 -15.51
CA GLY A 44 -4.68 27.23 -15.99
C GLY A 44 -3.99 26.28 -14.99
N ALA A 45 -2.99 26.75 -14.24
CA ALA A 45 -2.38 25.97 -13.17
C ALA A 45 -3.38 25.73 -12.01
N LYS A 46 -4.14 26.74 -11.64
CA LYS A 46 -5.16 26.67 -10.60
C LYS A 46 -6.32 25.74 -10.98
N GLU A 47 -6.88 25.87 -12.19
CA GLU A 47 -7.97 25.02 -12.69
C GLU A 47 -7.60 23.52 -12.73
N ASN A 48 -6.34 23.23 -13.01
CA ASN A 48 -5.84 21.85 -13.09
C ASN A 48 -5.12 21.37 -11.83
N ALA A 49 -5.23 22.09 -10.72
CA ALA A 49 -4.68 21.77 -9.39
C ALA A 49 -3.14 21.62 -9.33
N TYR A 50 -2.40 22.30 -10.20
CA TYR A 50 -0.93 22.33 -10.18
C TYR A 50 -0.42 23.42 -9.24
N VAL A 51 -0.55 23.22 -7.91
CA VAL A 51 -0.25 24.22 -6.87
C VAL A 51 1.18 24.77 -6.97
N HIS A 52 2.17 23.92 -7.25
CA HIS A 52 3.58 24.34 -7.38
C HIS A 52 3.81 25.22 -8.61
N GLU A 53 3.12 24.98 -9.72
CA GLU A 53 3.22 25.75 -10.94
C GLU A 53 2.47 27.06 -10.85
N GLU A 54 1.33 27.06 -10.14
CA GLU A 54 0.61 28.28 -9.76
C GLU A 54 1.51 29.19 -8.89
N ALA A 55 2.22 28.63 -7.90
CA ALA A 55 3.14 29.37 -7.06
C ALA A 55 4.27 30.03 -7.87
N ILE A 56 4.90 29.27 -8.78
CA ILE A 56 5.97 29.77 -9.66
C ILE A 56 5.42 30.85 -10.60
N ALA A 57 4.26 30.68 -11.19
CA ALA A 57 3.66 31.65 -12.09
C ALA A 57 3.34 32.97 -11.37
N CYS A 58 2.81 32.90 -10.15
CA CYS A 58 2.57 34.06 -9.30
C CYS A 58 3.86 34.81 -8.95
N GLU A 59 4.94 34.09 -8.56
CA GLU A 59 6.23 34.71 -8.26
C GLU A 59 6.82 35.41 -9.49
N ARG A 60 6.71 34.82 -10.69
CA ARG A 60 7.18 35.43 -11.93
C ARG A 60 6.38 36.65 -12.31
N ALA A 61 5.06 36.61 -12.15
CA ALA A 61 4.20 37.76 -12.35
C ALA A 61 4.54 38.90 -11.37
N ALA A 62 4.76 38.59 -10.09
CA ALA A 62 5.17 39.57 -9.09
C ALA A 62 6.48 40.30 -9.47
N ASN A 63 7.49 39.53 -9.90
CA ASN A 63 8.76 40.10 -10.35
C ASN A 63 8.59 40.98 -11.60
N PHE A 64 7.78 40.55 -12.56
CA PHE A 64 7.46 41.33 -13.74
C PHE A 64 6.83 42.69 -13.40
N TYR A 65 5.84 42.72 -12.50
CA TYR A 65 5.21 43.98 -12.07
C TYR A 65 6.13 44.84 -11.22
N SER A 66 6.99 44.25 -10.39
CA SER A 66 7.99 44.94 -9.61
C SER A 66 9.03 45.67 -10.49
N GLU A 67 9.55 44.97 -11.54
CA GLU A 67 10.50 45.55 -12.51
C GLU A 67 9.89 46.78 -13.26
N ARG A 68 8.58 46.85 -13.35
CA ARG A 68 7.85 47.96 -13.99
C ARG A 68 7.42 49.06 -13.02
N GLY A 69 7.79 48.96 -11.74
CA GLY A 69 7.40 49.92 -10.71
C GLY A 69 5.91 49.84 -10.29
N LEU A 70 5.19 48.78 -10.71
CA LEU A 70 3.78 48.59 -10.37
C LEU A 70 3.66 47.83 -9.03
N GLN A 71 4.03 48.51 -7.95
CA GLN A 71 4.22 47.93 -6.63
C GLN A 71 2.98 47.25 -6.07
N TYR A 72 1.78 47.81 -6.30
CA TYR A 72 0.54 47.25 -5.83
C TYR A 72 0.27 45.85 -6.47
N ASN A 73 0.47 45.74 -7.79
CA ASN A 73 0.30 44.46 -8.50
C ASN A 73 1.37 43.45 -8.05
N ALA A 74 2.62 43.91 -7.94
CA ALA A 74 3.73 43.08 -7.47
C ALA A 74 3.45 42.50 -6.07
N ALA A 75 2.97 43.31 -5.12
CA ALA A 75 2.62 42.86 -3.78
C ALA A 75 1.50 41.82 -3.79
N ASN A 76 0.45 42.03 -4.59
CA ASN A 76 -0.67 41.06 -4.69
C ASN A 76 -0.20 39.69 -5.22
N TYR A 77 0.54 39.68 -6.34
CA TYR A 77 1.06 38.42 -6.88
C TYR A 77 2.10 37.77 -5.96
N MET A 78 2.90 38.55 -5.21
CA MET A 78 3.86 38.02 -4.23
C MET A 78 3.15 37.37 -3.03
N LYS A 79 2.07 37.98 -2.51
CA LYS A 79 1.21 37.38 -1.48
C LYS A 79 0.58 36.07 -1.96
N MET A 80 0.10 36.04 -3.21
CA MET A 80 -0.41 34.81 -3.82
C MET A 80 0.68 33.72 -3.94
N ALA A 81 1.88 34.07 -4.41
CA ALA A 81 3.01 33.15 -4.50
C ALA A 81 3.36 32.56 -3.14
N HIS A 82 3.50 33.43 -2.12
CA HIS A 82 3.78 33.02 -0.74
C HIS A 82 2.72 32.01 -0.23
N ALA A 83 1.44 32.32 -0.39
CA ALA A 83 0.35 31.43 0.03
C ALA A 83 0.38 30.08 -0.71
N ARG A 84 0.68 30.07 -2.03
CA ARG A 84 0.78 28.82 -2.80
C ARG A 84 2.04 28.00 -2.47
N TYR A 85 3.18 28.63 -2.24
CA TYR A 85 4.39 27.94 -1.75
C TYR A 85 4.17 27.33 -0.36
N THR A 86 3.43 28.03 0.51
CA THR A 86 3.03 27.51 1.83
C THR A 86 2.11 26.28 1.66
N THR A 87 1.11 26.37 0.80
CA THR A 87 0.19 25.26 0.49
C THR A 87 0.93 24.06 -0.11
N TRP A 88 1.95 24.29 -0.92
CA TRP A 88 2.79 23.24 -1.48
C TRP A 88 3.75 22.62 -0.47
N GLY A 89 4.00 23.29 0.67
CA GLY A 89 4.96 22.83 1.69
C GLY A 89 6.41 23.22 1.38
N ALA A 90 6.67 24.13 0.43
CA ALA A 90 8.01 24.59 0.06
C ALA A 90 8.55 25.64 1.06
N MET A 91 8.66 25.27 2.36
CA MET A 91 8.97 26.21 3.46
C MET A 91 10.29 26.96 3.31
N ALA A 92 11.31 26.33 2.70
CA ALA A 92 12.57 27.00 2.39
C ALA A 92 12.37 28.15 1.40
N LYS A 93 11.45 27.99 0.43
CA LYS A 93 11.11 29.01 -0.54
C LYS A 93 10.25 30.11 0.07
N VAL A 94 9.33 29.76 0.95
CA VAL A 94 8.53 30.71 1.75
C VAL A 94 9.46 31.64 2.52
N LYS A 95 10.39 31.09 3.30
CA LYS A 95 11.36 31.85 4.05
C LYS A 95 12.23 32.74 3.16
N GLN A 96 12.66 32.24 2.01
CA GLN A 96 13.41 33.05 1.03
C GLN A 96 12.61 34.26 0.53
N LEU A 97 11.30 34.11 0.28
CA LEU A 97 10.45 35.22 -0.15
C LEU A 97 10.26 36.24 0.95
N GLU A 98 10.07 35.81 2.20
CA GLU A 98 9.96 36.67 3.38
C GLU A 98 11.22 37.50 3.62
N GLU A 99 12.39 36.88 3.46
CA GLU A 99 13.68 37.59 3.60
C GLU A 99 13.95 38.55 2.44
N LYS A 100 13.53 38.23 1.23
CA LYS A 100 13.87 38.99 0.01
C LYS A 100 12.87 40.12 -0.28
N TYR A 101 11.60 39.94 0.09
CA TYR A 101 10.51 40.88 -0.23
C TYR A 101 9.70 41.25 1.03
N PRO A 102 10.32 41.69 2.11
CA PRO A 102 9.63 42.02 3.35
C PRO A 102 8.56 43.10 3.14
N GLU A 103 8.82 44.07 2.25
CA GLU A 103 7.92 45.18 1.94
C GLU A 103 6.58 44.74 1.34
N TYR A 104 6.52 43.56 0.70
CA TYR A 104 5.28 42.99 0.13
C TYR A 104 4.57 42.03 1.08
N LEU A 105 5.28 41.50 2.07
CA LEU A 105 4.82 40.42 2.93
C LEU A 105 4.65 40.83 4.40
N GLN A 106 5.14 41.99 4.81
CA GLN A 106 5.05 42.50 6.20
C GLN A 106 3.59 42.61 6.71
N GLU A 107 2.63 42.89 5.84
CA GLU A 107 1.20 42.91 6.21
C GLU A 107 0.62 41.51 6.44
N VAL A 108 1.28 40.45 5.96
CA VAL A 108 0.87 39.07 6.21
C VAL A 108 1.21 38.66 7.65
N TRP A 109 2.17 39.34 8.27
CA TRP A 109 2.62 39.11 9.64
C TRP A 109 1.97 40.02 10.69
N SER A 110 1.62 41.22 10.32
CA SER A 110 0.88 42.14 11.17
C SER A 110 -0.60 42.09 10.72
N GLY A 111 -1.41 41.29 11.41
CA GLY A 111 -2.88 41.28 11.25
C GLY A 111 -3.47 42.65 11.60
N HIS A 112 -3.21 43.68 10.77
CA HIS A 112 -3.78 45.00 10.94
C HIS A 112 -4.70 45.34 9.79
N ALA A 113 -5.93 45.55 10.18
CA ALA A 113 -7.01 46.08 9.42
C ALA A 113 -6.63 47.28 8.54
N LEU A 114 -7.17 47.30 7.33
CA LEU A 114 -7.27 48.48 6.47
C LEU A 114 -7.87 49.64 7.27
N THR A 115 -7.07 50.64 7.60
CA THR A 115 -7.56 51.92 8.10
C THR A 115 -7.97 52.76 6.90
N ILE A 116 -9.27 52.86 6.66
CA ILE A 116 -9.89 53.87 5.83
C ILE A 116 -9.83 55.17 6.66
N PRO A 117 -9.38 56.31 6.15
CA PRO A 117 -9.41 57.57 6.92
C PRO A 117 -10.88 58.03 6.99
N THR A 118 -11.46 57.88 8.17
CA THR A 118 -12.74 58.52 8.51
C THR A 118 -12.48 59.79 9.30
N ARG A 119 -13.17 60.85 8.89
CA ARG A 119 -13.36 62.08 9.63
C ARG A 119 -13.81 61.79 11.05
N GLU A 120 -13.28 62.61 11.95
CA GLU A 120 -13.71 62.77 13.33
C GLU A 120 -15.23 62.89 13.43
N ASP A 121 -15.85 62.04 14.23
CA ASP A 121 -16.90 62.39 15.17
C ASP A 121 -17.13 61.30 16.19
N ASP A 122 -17.34 61.74 17.40
CA ASP A 122 -17.39 61.14 18.70
C ASP A 122 -18.18 59.85 18.93
N SER A 123 -17.71 59.14 19.92
CA SER A 123 -18.41 58.32 20.94
C SER A 123 -18.69 56.83 20.66
N SER A 124 -18.06 56.02 21.49
CA SER A 124 -18.50 54.69 22.00
C SER A 124 -18.60 53.54 21.01
N THR A 125 -17.62 52.65 21.01
CA THR A 125 -17.77 51.19 21.26
C THR A 125 -16.44 50.44 21.11
N SER A 126 -15.74 50.19 22.19
CA SER A 126 -14.49 49.44 22.27
C SER A 126 -14.72 48.00 22.75
N SER A 127 -15.60 47.22 22.10
CA SER A 127 -15.85 45.83 22.50
C SER A 127 -15.73 44.78 21.39
N SER A 128 -15.60 45.17 20.10
CA SER A 128 -15.57 44.20 18.99
C SER A 128 -14.17 43.79 18.52
N SER A 129 -13.10 44.58 18.81
CA SER A 129 -11.74 44.27 18.37
C SER A 129 -10.98 43.29 19.28
N VAL A 130 -11.42 43.12 20.53
CA VAL A 130 -10.79 42.19 21.49
C VAL A 130 -11.32 40.76 21.29
N ALA A 131 -12.58 40.61 20.89
CA ALA A 131 -13.17 39.29 20.61
C ALA A 131 -12.51 38.60 19.40
N SER A 132 -12.30 39.32 18.29
CA SER A 132 -11.67 38.72 17.08
C SER A 132 -10.19 38.36 17.26
N SER A 133 -9.44 39.05 18.14
CA SER A 133 -8.05 38.70 18.42
C SER A 133 -7.89 37.50 19.36
N LEU A 134 -8.86 37.27 20.25
CA LEU A 134 -8.91 36.08 21.13
C LEU A 134 -9.23 34.80 20.35
N ASP A 135 -10.09 34.87 19.34
CA ASP A 135 -10.49 33.76 18.51
C ASP A 135 -9.34 33.22 17.64
N ILE A 136 -8.54 34.11 17.03
CA ILE A 136 -7.36 33.70 16.22
C ILE A 136 -6.29 33.01 17.08
N GLY A 137 -6.05 33.49 18.31
CA GLY A 137 -5.11 32.87 19.25
C GLY A 137 -5.53 31.44 19.62
N THR A 138 -6.81 31.22 19.77
CA THR A 138 -7.40 29.92 20.10
C THR A 138 -7.30 28.94 18.93
N VAL A 139 -7.58 29.40 17.70
CA VAL A 139 -7.42 28.61 16.47
C VAL A 139 -5.97 28.20 16.26
N LEU A 140 -5.02 29.11 16.47
CA LEU A 140 -3.58 28.80 16.34
C LEU A 140 -3.10 27.79 17.39
N LYS A 141 -3.58 27.88 18.65
CA LYS A 141 -3.27 26.89 19.68
C LYS A 141 -3.89 25.52 19.34
N ALA A 142 -5.14 25.50 18.90
CA ALA A 142 -5.85 24.31 18.46
C ALA A 142 -5.12 23.64 17.28
N SER A 143 -4.78 24.43 16.25
CA SER A 143 -4.06 23.94 15.08
C SER A 143 -2.68 23.35 15.44
N ARG A 144 -1.94 23.98 16.36
CA ARG A 144 -0.64 23.44 16.84
C ARG A 144 -0.79 22.16 17.63
N ALA A 145 -1.78 22.07 18.51
CA ALA A 145 -2.04 20.86 19.30
C ALA A 145 -2.43 19.67 18.41
N ILE A 146 -3.25 19.92 17.39
CA ILE A 146 -3.69 18.92 16.43
C ILE A 146 -2.53 18.50 15.49
N SER A 147 -1.74 19.45 14.98
CA SER A 147 -0.64 19.17 14.04
C SER A 147 0.57 18.49 14.66
N GLY A 148 0.72 18.52 15.98
CA GLY A 148 1.85 17.91 16.71
C GLY A 148 1.62 16.47 17.13
N GLU A 149 0.38 15.95 17.03
CA GLU A 149 0.04 14.60 17.45
C GLU A 149 0.04 13.64 16.25
N ILE A 150 0.73 12.51 16.39
CA ILE A 150 0.86 11.47 15.37
C ILE A 150 0.05 10.22 15.75
N ASP A 151 -0.24 10.05 17.04
CA ASP A 151 -1.03 8.93 17.53
C ASP A 151 -2.51 9.16 17.24
N LEU A 152 -3.08 8.33 16.36
CA LEU A 152 -4.45 8.51 15.88
C LEU A 152 -5.50 8.60 17.01
N PRO A 153 -5.52 7.71 18.02
CA PRO A 153 -6.44 7.82 19.15
C PRO A 153 -6.34 9.15 19.90
N ARG A 154 -5.11 9.58 20.22
CA ARG A 154 -4.88 10.85 20.92
C ARG A 154 -5.25 12.05 20.08
N LEU A 155 -5.02 11.97 18.77
CA LEU A 155 -5.40 13.01 17.84
C LEU A 155 -6.93 13.19 17.79
N LEU A 156 -7.68 12.09 17.70
CA LEU A 156 -9.15 12.10 17.73
C LEU A 156 -9.70 12.67 19.04
N GLU A 157 -9.14 12.26 20.16
CA GLU A 157 -9.49 12.78 21.47
C GLU A 157 -9.24 14.28 21.57
N THR A 158 -8.03 14.71 21.23
CA THR A 158 -7.60 16.12 21.30
C THR A 158 -8.46 16.99 20.38
N MET A 159 -8.71 16.51 19.16
CA MET A 159 -9.56 17.20 18.18
C MET A 159 -10.99 17.38 18.71
N LEU A 160 -11.61 16.31 19.17
CA LEU A 160 -12.99 16.37 19.64
C LEU A 160 -13.12 17.27 20.88
N ARG A 161 -12.18 17.21 21.82
CA ARG A 161 -12.11 18.07 22.99
C ARG A 161 -12.03 19.55 22.60
N ILE A 162 -11.09 19.91 21.72
CA ILE A 162 -10.90 21.28 21.27
C ILE A 162 -12.16 21.81 20.56
N VAL A 163 -12.75 20.99 19.71
CA VAL A 163 -13.94 21.36 18.96
C VAL A 163 -15.13 21.56 19.90
N MET A 164 -15.36 20.66 20.86
CA MET A 164 -16.43 20.80 21.86
C MET A 164 -16.26 22.05 22.72
N GLU A 165 -15.05 22.31 23.24
CA GLU A 165 -14.75 23.49 24.06
C GLU A 165 -15.00 24.79 23.30
N ASN A 166 -14.52 24.89 22.06
CA ASN A 166 -14.67 26.10 21.24
C ASN A 166 -16.12 26.31 20.75
N ALA A 167 -16.85 25.25 20.50
CA ALA A 167 -18.25 25.31 20.14
C ALA A 167 -19.17 25.60 21.32
N GLY A 168 -18.73 25.32 22.54
CA GLY A 168 -19.59 25.30 23.73
C GLY A 168 -20.57 24.13 23.66
N ALA A 169 -20.15 22.99 23.12
CA ALA A 169 -20.95 21.79 23.05
C ALA A 169 -20.79 20.98 24.33
N ASP A 170 -21.89 20.43 24.83
CA ASP A 170 -21.88 19.53 25.98
C ASP A 170 -21.69 18.05 25.56
N ARG A 171 -21.91 17.76 24.28
CA ARG A 171 -21.68 16.45 23.68
C ARG A 171 -21.17 16.57 22.23
N GLY A 172 -20.31 15.64 21.81
CA GLY A 172 -19.78 15.60 20.47
C GLY A 172 -19.42 14.20 20.00
N ALA A 173 -19.36 14.02 18.68
CA ALA A 173 -18.86 12.82 18.03
C ALA A 173 -18.19 13.11 16.69
N LEU A 174 -17.22 12.26 16.34
CA LEU A 174 -16.59 12.18 15.03
C LEU A 174 -17.03 10.89 14.36
N ILE A 175 -17.60 11.02 13.17
CA ILE A 175 -18.21 9.90 12.45
C ILE A 175 -17.58 9.84 11.06
N ARG A 176 -17.26 8.62 10.59
CA ARG A 176 -16.68 8.39 9.28
C ARG A 176 -17.35 7.23 8.55
N GLU A 177 -17.35 7.29 7.24
CA GLU A 177 -17.73 6.15 6.40
C GLU A 177 -16.55 5.17 6.27
N LYS A 178 -16.81 3.90 6.55
CA LYS A 178 -15.89 2.78 6.33
C LYS A 178 -16.69 1.59 5.82
N ASP A 179 -16.28 1.00 4.72
CA ASP A 179 -16.93 -0.17 4.10
C ASP A 179 -18.44 0.02 3.87
N SER A 180 -18.85 1.24 3.46
CA SER A 180 -20.26 1.65 3.26
C SER A 180 -21.11 1.71 4.54
N ALA A 181 -20.48 1.65 5.71
CA ALA A 181 -21.13 1.86 7.01
C ALA A 181 -20.62 3.16 7.67
N LEU A 182 -21.49 3.84 8.42
CA LEU A 182 -21.08 4.98 9.24
C LEU A 182 -20.56 4.49 10.58
N ILE A 183 -19.34 4.84 10.89
CA ILE A 183 -18.61 4.43 12.10
C ILE A 183 -18.38 5.66 12.97
N VAL A 184 -18.77 5.60 14.24
CA VAL A 184 -18.37 6.57 15.26
C VAL A 184 -16.94 6.24 15.67
N GLU A 185 -15.98 7.12 15.40
CA GLU A 185 -14.56 6.92 15.73
C GLU A 185 -14.19 7.50 17.11
N ALA A 186 -14.86 8.58 17.51
CA ALA A 186 -14.70 9.19 18.82
C ALA A 186 -16.02 9.82 19.26
N GLU A 187 -16.35 9.70 20.53
CA GLU A 187 -17.48 10.38 21.17
C GLU A 187 -17.13 10.83 22.57
N GLY A 188 -17.77 11.89 23.03
CA GLY A 188 -17.58 12.40 24.39
C GLY A 188 -18.65 13.36 24.83
N SER A 189 -18.67 13.66 26.14
CA SER A 189 -19.49 14.71 26.72
C SER A 189 -18.73 15.41 27.86
N VAL A 190 -19.20 16.59 28.26
CA VAL A 190 -18.60 17.34 29.37
C VAL A 190 -18.64 16.55 30.69
N GLU A 191 -19.62 15.68 30.86
CA GLU A 191 -19.80 14.85 32.07
C GLU A 191 -18.96 13.57 32.04
N ASN A 192 -18.53 13.12 30.86
CA ASN A 192 -17.77 11.89 30.66
C ASN A 192 -16.60 12.14 29.71
N ASP A 193 -15.47 11.46 29.97
CA ASP A 193 -14.29 11.52 29.11
C ASP A 193 -14.60 11.14 27.66
N ILE A 194 -13.78 11.65 26.75
CA ILE A 194 -13.85 11.28 25.34
C ILE A 194 -13.37 9.84 25.19
N ILE A 195 -14.22 9.02 24.57
CA ILE A 195 -13.94 7.62 24.27
C ILE A 195 -13.59 7.52 22.78
N VAL A 196 -12.44 6.93 22.48
CA VAL A 196 -11.98 6.65 21.13
C VAL A 196 -12.09 5.15 20.90
N GLU A 197 -13.30 4.70 20.56
CA GLU A 197 -13.60 3.32 20.20
C GLU A 197 -14.47 3.31 18.96
N SER A 198 -14.02 2.61 17.91
CA SER A 198 -14.77 2.53 16.66
C SER A 198 -15.96 1.59 16.81
N HIS A 199 -17.17 2.10 16.60
CA HIS A 199 -18.39 1.30 16.56
C HIS A 199 -19.33 1.79 15.45
N GLU A 200 -20.13 0.87 14.91
CA GLU A 200 -21.09 1.19 13.87
C GLU A 200 -22.23 2.05 14.40
N LEU A 201 -22.59 3.10 13.63
CA LEU A 201 -23.74 3.94 13.93
C LEU A 201 -25.02 3.12 13.75
N THR A 202 -25.66 2.74 14.83
CA THR A 202 -26.86 1.91 14.81
C THR A 202 -28.12 2.77 14.72
N SER A 203 -29.07 2.39 13.84
CA SER A 203 -30.35 3.09 13.76
C SER A 203 -31.17 2.88 15.05
N THR A 204 -31.78 3.96 15.52
CA THR A 204 -32.62 3.98 16.72
C THR A 204 -33.90 3.15 16.59
N GLU A 205 -34.27 2.71 15.38
CA GLU A 205 -35.51 1.95 15.13
C GLU A 205 -35.59 0.56 15.78
N ARG A 206 -34.46 0.02 16.25
CA ARG A 206 -34.39 -1.32 16.91
C ARG A 206 -34.15 -1.28 18.41
N MET A 207 -34.07 -0.12 19.03
CA MET A 207 -33.83 -0.02 20.47
C MET A 207 -35.07 0.45 21.21
N THR A 208 -35.64 -0.41 22.03
CA THR A 208 -36.45 -0.01 23.17
C THR A 208 -35.55 0.77 24.12
N PHE A 209 -35.82 2.07 24.30
CA PHE A 209 -35.12 2.90 25.27
C PHE A 209 -35.27 2.28 26.68
N PRO A 210 -34.19 1.98 27.42
CA PRO A 210 -34.31 1.62 28.80
C PRO A 210 -34.82 2.84 29.58
N PRO A 211 -35.70 2.66 30.59
CA PRO A 211 -36.08 3.74 31.45
C PRO A 211 -34.86 4.28 32.21
N PRO A 212 -34.85 5.56 32.63
CA PRO A 212 -33.66 6.26 33.13
C PRO A 212 -33.09 5.77 34.48
N ASN A 213 -33.46 4.61 35.01
CA ASN A 213 -33.09 4.18 36.35
C ASN A 213 -32.85 2.66 36.56
N GLU A 214 -32.23 1.94 35.63
CA GLU A 214 -31.72 0.61 36.00
C GLU A 214 -30.24 0.48 35.62
N GLY A 215 -29.44 0.31 36.68
CA GLY A 215 -28.00 0.26 36.63
C GLY A 215 -27.44 -0.86 35.77
N GLY A 216 -26.43 -0.55 35.03
CA GLY A 216 -25.61 -1.52 34.33
C GLY A 216 -24.87 -0.90 33.19
N GLY A 217 -23.59 -0.94 33.19
CA GLY A 217 -22.64 -0.79 32.12
C GLY A 217 -22.70 0.47 31.23
N PRO A 218 -21.63 0.85 30.52
CA PRO A 218 -21.66 1.97 29.58
C PRO A 218 -22.61 1.64 28.44
N GLY A 219 -23.88 2.08 28.56
CA GLY A 219 -24.90 1.92 27.53
C GLY A 219 -24.46 2.63 26.27
N ARG A 220 -24.58 1.95 25.14
CA ARG A 220 -24.34 2.53 23.79
C ARG A 220 -25.04 3.87 23.68
N ARG A 221 -24.27 4.93 23.49
CA ARG A 221 -24.80 6.28 23.37
C ARG A 221 -25.47 6.41 22.01
N LEU A 222 -26.70 6.90 21.98
CA LEU A 222 -27.51 7.07 20.79
C LEU A 222 -27.22 8.42 20.14
N PHE A 223 -27.44 8.51 18.83
CA PHE A 223 -27.29 9.72 18.02
C PHE A 223 -28.53 9.92 17.13
N PRO A 224 -28.82 11.16 16.68
CA PRO A 224 -29.89 11.44 15.73
C PRO A 224 -29.50 10.99 14.32
N VAL A 225 -29.75 9.73 14.03
CA VAL A 225 -29.32 9.05 12.78
C VAL A 225 -29.92 9.73 11.54
N SER A 226 -31.11 10.28 11.63
CA SER A 226 -31.75 11.01 10.52
C SER A 226 -30.95 12.25 10.10
N ILE A 227 -30.45 13.02 11.08
CA ILE A 227 -29.63 14.21 10.84
C ILE A 227 -28.26 13.81 10.26
N ILE A 228 -27.61 12.81 10.84
CA ILE A 228 -26.30 12.32 10.39
C ILE A 228 -26.39 11.81 8.94
N ASN A 229 -27.41 11.00 8.64
CA ASN A 229 -27.66 10.50 7.28
C ASN A 229 -28.00 11.61 6.27
N TYR A 230 -28.69 12.66 6.70
CA TYR A 230 -28.95 13.82 5.84
C TYR A 230 -27.63 14.49 5.46
N VAL A 231 -26.79 14.83 6.45
CA VAL A 231 -25.48 15.46 6.21
C VAL A 231 -24.57 14.56 5.37
N HIS A 232 -24.59 13.26 5.63
CA HIS A 232 -23.81 12.30 4.85
C HIS A 232 -24.18 12.31 3.36
N ARG A 233 -25.49 12.30 3.05
CA ARG A 233 -25.98 12.24 1.66
C ARG A 233 -25.90 13.56 0.91
N THR A 234 -26.19 14.68 1.60
CA THR A 234 -26.25 16.00 0.96
C THR A 234 -24.93 16.76 1.01
N GLY A 235 -24.11 16.46 2.01
CA GLY A 235 -22.91 17.23 2.32
C GLY A 235 -23.21 18.65 2.81
N GLU A 236 -24.44 18.93 3.24
CA GLU A 236 -24.87 20.21 3.78
C GLU A 236 -24.79 20.21 5.31
N THR A 237 -24.39 21.34 5.89
CA THR A 237 -24.38 21.51 7.35
C THR A 237 -25.80 21.69 7.87
N VAL A 238 -26.16 20.96 8.91
CA VAL A 238 -27.41 21.10 9.65
C VAL A 238 -27.14 21.86 10.95
N LEU A 239 -27.82 22.99 11.12
CA LEU A 239 -27.80 23.80 12.33
C LEU A 239 -29.24 23.96 12.85
N LEU A 240 -29.48 23.48 14.07
CA LEU A 240 -30.78 23.57 14.73
C LEU A 240 -30.62 24.35 16.04
N ASP A 241 -31.25 25.52 16.12
CA ASP A 241 -31.19 26.40 17.30
C ASP A 241 -32.12 25.89 18.44
N ASP A 242 -33.18 25.16 18.08
CA ASP A 242 -34.09 24.47 18.96
C ASP A 242 -34.56 23.19 18.25
N ALA A 243 -33.81 22.11 18.42
CA ALA A 243 -34.04 20.87 17.71
C ALA A 243 -35.38 20.20 18.08
N ALA A 244 -35.84 20.37 19.33
CA ALA A 244 -37.08 19.77 19.78
C ALA A 244 -38.35 20.40 19.16
N ASN A 245 -38.27 21.64 18.70
CA ASN A 245 -39.42 22.41 18.20
C ASN A 245 -39.39 22.65 16.65
N ARG A 246 -38.38 22.14 15.93
CA ARG A 246 -38.31 22.29 14.46
C ARG A 246 -38.91 21.09 13.75
N GLU A 247 -39.78 21.33 12.74
CA GLU A 247 -40.52 20.32 11.98
C GLU A 247 -39.61 19.34 11.21
N LEU A 248 -38.44 19.78 10.76
CA LEU A 248 -37.62 19.04 9.80
C LEU A 248 -37.06 17.70 10.34
N PHE A 249 -36.78 17.60 11.65
CA PHE A 249 -36.25 16.40 12.28
C PHE A 249 -36.99 16.01 13.58
N SER A 250 -38.17 16.57 13.79
CA SER A 250 -39.00 16.30 14.96
C SER A 250 -39.47 14.83 15.07
N GLY A 251 -39.42 14.09 13.97
CA GLY A 251 -39.73 12.65 13.92
C GLY A 251 -38.57 11.75 14.32
N ASP A 252 -37.35 12.29 14.53
CA ASP A 252 -36.22 11.47 14.99
C ASP A 252 -36.43 11.04 16.42
N PRO A 253 -36.41 9.73 16.76
CA PRO A 253 -36.63 9.23 18.12
C PRO A 253 -35.65 9.81 19.14
N TYR A 254 -34.39 10.03 18.74
CA TYR A 254 -33.37 10.63 19.60
C TYR A 254 -33.74 12.07 19.99
N VAL A 255 -34.05 12.91 19.00
CA VAL A 255 -34.40 14.32 19.19
C VAL A 255 -35.65 14.45 20.09
N THR A 256 -36.65 13.59 19.86
CA THR A 256 -37.91 13.58 20.63
C THR A 256 -37.68 13.20 22.07
N VAL A 257 -36.86 12.20 22.36
CA VAL A 257 -36.62 11.69 23.72
C VAL A 257 -35.67 12.58 24.50
N GLN A 258 -34.54 12.98 23.89
CA GLN A 258 -33.52 13.82 24.55
C GLN A 258 -33.94 15.27 24.68
N LYS A 259 -34.90 15.73 23.86
CA LYS A 259 -35.34 17.14 23.80
C LYS A 259 -34.16 18.08 23.60
N SER A 260 -33.26 17.70 22.68
CA SER A 260 -32.03 18.44 22.37
C SER A 260 -32.37 19.89 22.01
N LYS A 261 -31.66 20.85 22.64
CA LYS A 261 -31.87 22.26 22.37
C LYS A 261 -31.15 22.72 21.13
N SER A 262 -29.82 22.57 21.07
CA SER A 262 -29.04 22.96 19.90
C SER A 262 -28.29 21.76 19.33
N ILE A 263 -28.36 21.60 18.02
CA ILE A 263 -27.60 20.56 17.28
C ILE A 263 -26.86 21.21 16.13
N LEU A 264 -25.58 20.89 16.00
CA LEU A 264 -24.75 21.13 14.83
C LEU A 264 -24.25 19.81 14.28
N CYS A 265 -24.54 19.55 13.01
CA CYS A 265 -24.00 18.40 12.28
C CYS A 265 -23.39 18.92 10.98
N ALA A 266 -22.08 18.79 10.82
CA ALA A 266 -21.34 19.37 9.71
C ALA A 266 -20.43 18.34 9.03
N PRO A 267 -20.32 18.36 7.69
CA PRO A 267 -19.36 17.51 6.99
C PRO A 267 -17.93 18.03 7.22
N ILE A 268 -17.03 17.13 7.53
CA ILE A 268 -15.59 17.41 7.54
C ILE A 268 -15.08 17.18 6.12
N ARG A 269 -14.42 18.19 5.55
CA ARG A 269 -13.90 18.14 4.18
C ARG A 269 -12.40 18.40 4.14
N GLU A 270 -11.69 17.61 3.37
CA GLU A 270 -10.29 17.82 3.04
C GLU A 270 -10.17 18.13 1.54
N LYS A 271 -9.63 19.31 1.18
CA LYS A 271 -9.48 19.73 -0.24
C LYS A 271 -10.76 19.51 -1.07
N GLY A 272 -11.93 19.72 -0.45
CA GLY A 272 -13.24 19.51 -1.10
C GLY A 272 -13.76 18.08 -1.08
N LYS A 273 -12.94 17.08 -0.71
CA LYS A 273 -13.39 15.70 -0.51
C LYS A 273 -14.00 15.51 0.88
N TYR A 274 -15.07 14.74 0.92
CA TYR A 274 -15.70 14.31 2.16
C TYR A 274 -14.76 13.37 2.93
N SER A 275 -14.50 13.68 4.21
CA SER A 275 -13.64 12.91 5.11
C SER A 275 -14.39 12.34 6.31
N GLY A 276 -15.52 12.94 6.70
CA GLY A 276 -16.31 12.49 7.82
C GLY A 276 -17.39 13.50 8.22
N ILE A 277 -17.98 13.31 9.39
CA ILE A 277 -19.00 14.16 9.98
C ILE A 277 -18.58 14.55 11.41
N LEU A 278 -18.71 15.82 11.71
CA LEU A 278 -18.67 16.34 13.06
C LEU A 278 -20.11 16.51 13.56
N TYR A 279 -20.45 15.86 14.67
CA TYR A 279 -21.70 16.04 15.38
C TYR A 279 -21.43 16.73 16.72
N LEU A 280 -22.17 17.79 17.01
CA LEU A 280 -22.13 18.53 18.27
C LEU A 280 -23.55 18.82 18.76
N GLU A 281 -23.71 18.77 20.09
CA GLU A 281 -24.99 19.00 20.76
C GLU A 281 -24.79 19.86 21.99
N ASN A 282 -25.76 20.76 22.25
CA ASN A 282 -25.87 21.49 23.50
C ASN A 282 -27.32 21.41 24.03
N ASN A 283 -27.48 20.81 25.19
CA ASN A 283 -28.78 20.60 25.84
C ASN A 283 -29.10 21.66 26.89
N LEU A 284 -28.16 22.58 27.15
CA LEU A 284 -28.31 23.63 28.16
C LEU A 284 -28.96 24.89 27.58
N VAL A 285 -28.54 25.30 26.39
CA VAL A 285 -28.90 26.57 25.75
C VAL A 285 -29.41 26.37 24.33
N ALA A 286 -30.52 26.99 23.97
CA ALA A 286 -30.96 27.10 22.59
C ALA A 286 -30.11 28.15 21.85
N GLY A 287 -29.81 27.91 20.57
CA GLY A 287 -28.97 28.82 19.76
C GLY A 287 -27.49 28.86 20.20
N ALA A 288 -26.97 27.74 20.75
CA ALA A 288 -25.58 27.67 21.22
C ALA A 288 -24.55 27.82 20.10
N PHE A 289 -24.88 27.42 18.88
CA PHE A 289 -24.00 27.41 17.74
C PHE A 289 -24.26 28.60 16.82
N THR A 290 -23.43 29.67 16.93
CA THR A 290 -23.57 30.88 16.10
C THR A 290 -22.82 30.77 14.77
N PRO A 291 -23.15 31.58 13.75
CA PRO A 291 -22.44 31.59 12.46
C PRO A 291 -20.92 31.83 12.61
N GLU A 292 -20.51 32.70 13.52
CA GLU A 292 -19.09 33.01 13.78
C GLU A 292 -18.36 31.79 14.34
N ARG A 293 -19.01 31.04 15.26
CA ARG A 293 -18.47 29.76 15.78
C ARG A 293 -18.36 28.70 14.70
N LEU A 294 -19.31 28.67 13.77
CA LEU A 294 -19.26 27.76 12.61
C LEU A 294 -18.03 28.00 11.72
N GLU A 295 -17.67 29.25 11.48
CA GLU A 295 -16.47 29.58 10.69
C GLU A 295 -15.20 29.06 11.38
N LEU A 296 -15.05 29.28 12.67
CA LEU A 296 -13.95 28.76 13.49
C LEU A 296 -13.89 27.23 13.48
N LEU A 297 -15.04 26.57 13.65
CA LEU A 297 -15.14 25.12 13.61
C LEU A 297 -14.76 24.55 12.25
N ASN A 298 -15.13 25.23 11.15
CA ASN A 298 -14.72 24.82 9.80
C ASN A 298 -13.21 24.87 9.61
N ILE A 299 -12.55 25.91 10.13
CA ILE A 299 -11.08 26.03 10.06
C ILE A 299 -10.41 24.92 10.89
N ILE A 300 -10.84 24.71 12.12
CA ILE A 300 -10.29 23.68 13.01
C ILE A 300 -10.54 22.28 12.40
N SER A 301 -11.74 22.02 11.91
CA SER A 301 -12.11 20.73 11.30
C SER A 301 -11.33 20.45 10.02
N SER A 302 -11.07 21.47 9.21
CA SER A 302 -10.27 21.32 8.00
C SER A 302 -8.80 20.98 8.32
N GLN A 303 -8.20 21.66 9.32
CA GLN A 303 -6.86 21.37 9.78
C GLN A 303 -6.77 19.97 10.42
N ALA A 304 -7.78 19.62 11.18
CA ALA A 304 -7.89 18.32 11.82
C ALA A 304 -8.01 17.18 10.80
N ALA A 305 -8.78 17.38 9.71
CA ALA A 305 -8.89 16.39 8.63
C ALA A 305 -7.52 16.06 8.01
N ILE A 306 -6.69 17.08 7.76
CA ILE A 306 -5.33 16.89 7.23
C ILE A 306 -4.47 16.09 8.22
N SER A 307 -4.52 16.44 9.51
CA SER A 307 -3.73 15.76 10.54
C SER A 307 -4.18 14.31 10.74
N LEU A 308 -5.49 14.05 10.69
CA LEU A 308 -6.06 12.69 10.76
C LEU A 308 -5.61 11.83 9.59
N GLU A 309 -5.64 12.35 8.38
CA GLU A 309 -5.19 11.60 7.21
C GLU A 309 -3.69 11.30 7.29
N ASN A 310 -2.87 12.27 7.70
CA ASN A 310 -1.44 12.06 7.93
C ASN A 310 -1.17 10.98 8.99
N ALA A 311 -1.87 11.02 10.13
CA ALA A 311 -1.74 10.03 11.19
C ALA A 311 -2.14 8.62 10.70
N ARG A 312 -3.20 8.51 9.89
CA ARG A 312 -3.63 7.25 9.27
C ARG A 312 -2.60 6.70 8.30
N LEU A 313 -2.06 7.54 7.43
CA LEU A 313 -1.00 7.14 6.49
C LEU A 313 0.22 6.62 7.22
N VAL A 314 0.66 7.32 8.28
CA VAL A 314 1.79 6.87 9.13
C VAL A 314 1.48 5.55 9.84
N ALA A 315 0.25 5.37 10.34
CA ALA A 315 -0.15 4.11 10.98
C ALA A 315 -0.15 2.94 9.97
N MET A 316 -0.71 3.14 8.78
CA MET A 316 -0.70 2.13 7.70
C MET A 316 0.72 1.80 7.24
N GLU A 317 1.61 2.79 7.13
CA GLU A 317 3.01 2.58 6.75
C GLU A 317 3.77 1.78 7.81
N LYS A 318 3.52 2.05 9.11
CA LYS A 318 4.09 1.26 10.22
C LYS A 318 3.61 -0.19 10.21
N GLU A 319 2.32 -0.42 9.99
CA GLU A 319 1.73 -1.76 9.91
C GLU A 319 2.31 -2.54 8.72
N LYS A 320 2.38 -1.91 7.54
CA LYS A 320 3.02 -2.49 6.36
C LYS A 320 4.48 -2.84 6.63
N ALA A 321 5.25 -1.91 7.21
CA ALA A 321 6.66 -2.16 7.53
C ALA A 321 6.86 -3.26 8.58
N ALA A 322 5.91 -3.48 9.48
CA ALA A 322 5.93 -4.61 10.41
C ALA A 322 5.71 -5.93 9.67
N LEU A 323 4.70 -5.99 8.79
CA LEU A 323 4.39 -7.16 7.97
C LEU A 323 5.55 -7.51 7.02
N ASP A 324 6.15 -6.50 6.38
CA ASP A 324 7.32 -6.70 5.49
C ASP A 324 8.51 -7.32 6.26
N ARG A 325 8.75 -6.93 7.52
CA ARG A 325 9.78 -7.53 8.37
C ARG A 325 9.47 -8.99 8.73
N GLU A 326 8.21 -9.33 8.99
CA GLU A 326 7.81 -10.71 9.27
C GLU A 326 8.03 -11.60 8.04
N ILE A 327 7.69 -11.12 6.84
CA ILE A 327 7.94 -11.81 5.58
C ILE A 327 9.45 -11.97 5.34
N GLU A 328 10.27 -10.93 5.57
CA GLU A 328 11.73 -11.01 5.45
C GLU A 328 12.35 -12.03 6.41
N MET A 329 11.80 -12.14 7.62
CA MET A 329 12.24 -13.15 8.58
C MET A 329 11.87 -14.57 8.11
N ALA A 330 10.66 -14.77 7.60
CA ALA A 330 10.22 -16.04 7.02
C ALA A 330 11.09 -16.44 5.82
N GLU A 331 11.45 -15.49 4.94
CA GLU A 331 12.39 -15.71 3.83
C GLU A 331 13.75 -16.21 4.32
N LYS A 332 14.32 -15.58 5.34
CA LYS A 332 15.61 -16.00 5.92
C LYS A 332 15.55 -17.43 6.48
N ILE A 333 14.44 -17.78 7.15
CA ILE A 333 14.23 -19.13 7.67
C ILE A 333 14.15 -20.12 6.50
N GLN A 334 13.31 -19.86 5.52
CA GLN A 334 13.13 -20.74 4.36
C GLN A 334 14.43 -20.92 3.56
N ARG A 335 15.15 -19.84 3.29
CA ARG A 335 16.46 -19.92 2.64
C ARG A 335 17.49 -20.76 3.40
N SER A 336 17.32 -20.89 4.72
CA SER A 336 18.21 -21.76 5.52
C SER A 336 17.94 -23.25 5.31
N LEU A 337 16.80 -23.64 4.76
CA LEU A 337 16.45 -25.01 4.40
C LEU A 337 17.05 -25.44 3.06
N LEU A 338 17.32 -24.48 2.17
CA LEU A 338 17.95 -24.74 0.89
C LEU A 338 19.45 -25.04 1.06
N PRO A 339 20.05 -25.81 0.16
CA PRO A 339 21.50 -26.04 0.19
C PRO A 339 22.26 -24.71 0.10
N ARG A 340 23.04 -24.38 1.14
CA ARG A 340 23.87 -23.15 1.16
C ARG A 340 25.06 -23.24 0.24
N GLU A 341 25.66 -24.40 0.21
CA GLU A 341 26.82 -24.75 -0.61
C GLU A 341 26.60 -26.16 -1.15
N ILE A 342 26.88 -26.34 -2.42
CA ILE A 342 26.88 -27.67 -3.04
C ILE A 342 28.30 -28.19 -2.86
N PRO A 343 28.50 -29.34 -2.17
CA PRO A 343 29.83 -29.90 -1.99
C PRO A 343 30.44 -30.29 -3.34
N GLU A 344 31.75 -30.29 -3.43
CA GLU A 344 32.45 -30.81 -4.61
C GLU A 344 32.21 -32.32 -4.70
N ILE A 345 31.58 -32.75 -5.80
CA ILE A 345 31.15 -34.13 -6.01
C ILE A 345 32.00 -34.72 -7.14
N VAL A 346 32.81 -35.74 -6.79
CA VAL A 346 33.58 -36.46 -7.79
C VAL A 346 32.63 -37.24 -8.70
N GLY A 347 32.67 -36.98 -10.00
CA GLY A 347 31.82 -37.65 -10.99
C GLY A 347 30.52 -36.94 -11.35
N ALA A 348 30.16 -35.79 -10.72
CA ALA A 348 29.03 -34.97 -11.09
C ALA A 348 29.24 -33.48 -10.76
N ARG A 349 28.55 -32.61 -11.49
CA ARG A 349 28.42 -31.18 -11.18
C ARG A 349 26.94 -30.86 -11.01
N VAL A 350 26.59 -30.15 -9.94
CA VAL A 350 25.19 -29.82 -9.62
C VAL A 350 25.06 -28.33 -9.43
N ALA A 351 23.97 -27.76 -9.91
CA ALA A 351 23.56 -26.38 -9.66
C ALA A 351 22.05 -26.30 -9.52
N PHE A 352 21.56 -25.28 -8.81
CA PHE A 352 20.15 -24.96 -8.79
C PHE A 352 19.92 -23.46 -8.77
N ARG A 353 18.73 -23.06 -9.25
CA ARG A 353 18.21 -21.69 -9.13
C ARG A 353 16.83 -21.76 -8.52
N TYR A 354 16.60 -20.97 -7.47
CA TYR A 354 15.31 -20.80 -6.80
C TYR A 354 14.95 -19.32 -6.77
N VAL A 355 13.79 -18.97 -7.29
CA VAL A 355 13.28 -17.60 -7.33
C VAL A 355 11.81 -17.65 -6.90
N PRO A 356 11.52 -17.27 -5.64
CA PRO A 356 10.14 -17.25 -5.18
C PRO A 356 9.35 -16.10 -5.82
N MET A 357 8.07 -16.32 -6.08
CA MET A 357 7.12 -15.32 -6.57
C MET A 357 6.97 -14.13 -5.60
N THR A 358 6.91 -14.42 -4.31
CA THR A 358 6.91 -13.46 -3.21
C THR A 358 8.17 -13.66 -2.37
N GLY A 359 8.37 -12.97 -1.26
CA GLY A 359 9.55 -13.17 -0.41
C GLY A 359 9.77 -14.63 0.03
N VAL A 360 8.72 -15.45 0.08
CA VAL A 360 8.74 -16.88 0.43
C VAL A 360 7.87 -17.67 -0.55
N GLY A 361 8.21 -18.93 -0.80
CA GLY A 361 7.52 -19.79 -1.78
C GLY A 361 7.26 -21.22 -1.31
N GLY A 362 6.56 -21.99 -2.18
CA GLY A 362 6.24 -23.40 -1.97
C GLY A 362 7.36 -24.34 -2.40
N ASP A 363 8.23 -23.91 -3.29
CA ASP A 363 9.29 -24.73 -3.85
C ASP A 363 10.41 -25.05 -2.85
N PHE A 364 10.95 -26.26 -2.95
CA PHE A 364 12.06 -26.71 -2.13
C PHE A 364 12.96 -27.68 -2.90
N VAL A 365 14.28 -27.56 -2.70
CA VAL A 365 15.27 -28.47 -3.26
C VAL A 365 16.18 -29.03 -2.16
N ALA A 366 16.58 -30.28 -2.32
CA ALA A 366 17.61 -30.88 -1.49
C ALA A 366 18.61 -31.68 -2.34
N ILE A 367 19.87 -31.60 -1.95
CA ILE A 367 21.01 -32.30 -2.57
C ILE A 367 21.73 -33.08 -1.50
N ARG A 368 21.95 -34.36 -1.72
CA ARG A 368 22.69 -35.25 -0.79
C ARG A 368 23.76 -36.02 -1.52
N HIS A 369 24.92 -36.14 -0.91
CA HIS A 369 26.03 -36.89 -1.44
C HIS A 369 26.49 -37.94 -0.41
N ASP A 370 26.41 -39.21 -0.76
CA ASP A 370 27.01 -40.32 -0.02
C ASP A 370 28.31 -40.75 -0.72
N ALA A 371 29.41 -40.13 -0.31
CA ALA A 371 30.73 -40.40 -0.88
C ALA A 371 31.20 -41.84 -0.64
N ALA A 372 30.74 -42.47 0.44
CA ALA A 372 31.12 -43.85 0.77
C ALA A 372 30.49 -44.87 -0.18
N ARG A 373 29.29 -44.55 -0.69
CA ARG A 373 28.54 -45.40 -1.65
C ARG A 373 28.61 -44.91 -3.09
N GLY A 374 29.30 -43.80 -3.35
CA GLY A 374 29.37 -43.20 -4.68
C GLY A 374 27.97 -42.73 -5.19
N ARG A 375 27.11 -42.23 -4.30
CA ARG A 375 25.72 -41.88 -4.65
C ARG A 375 25.45 -40.40 -4.47
N LEU A 376 24.72 -39.85 -5.46
CA LEU A 376 24.21 -38.50 -5.43
C LEU A 376 22.68 -38.56 -5.42
N GLY A 377 22.06 -37.90 -4.45
CA GLY A 377 20.61 -37.75 -4.36
C GLY A 377 20.16 -36.33 -4.65
N LEU A 378 19.11 -36.21 -5.42
CA LEU A 378 18.48 -34.93 -5.81
C LEU A 378 16.99 -35.00 -5.47
N PHE A 379 16.48 -33.95 -4.89
CA PHE A 379 15.05 -33.78 -4.60
C PHE A 379 14.60 -32.39 -4.99
N ILE A 380 13.47 -32.31 -5.65
CA ILE A 380 12.76 -31.06 -5.94
C ILE A 380 11.28 -31.27 -5.64
N CYS A 381 10.66 -30.30 -5.03
CA CYS A 381 9.21 -30.30 -4.82
C CYS A 381 8.62 -28.89 -4.99
N ASP A 382 7.33 -28.88 -5.26
CA ASP A 382 6.48 -27.72 -5.27
C ASP A 382 5.23 -27.98 -4.43
N VAL A 383 4.94 -27.05 -3.52
CA VAL A 383 3.80 -27.07 -2.60
C VAL A 383 2.73 -26.15 -3.13
N SER A 384 1.51 -26.66 -3.25
CA SER A 384 0.36 -25.91 -3.74
C SER A 384 0.14 -24.58 -3.02
N GLY A 385 -0.10 -23.51 -3.80
CA GLY A 385 -0.28 -22.16 -3.31
C GLY A 385 1.04 -21.41 -3.15
N HIS A 386 1.00 -20.19 -2.66
CA HIS A 386 2.17 -19.31 -2.55
C HIS A 386 2.24 -18.61 -1.19
N GLY A 387 3.38 -18.00 -0.92
CA GLY A 387 3.59 -17.22 0.29
C GLY A 387 3.79 -18.05 1.56
N VAL A 388 3.52 -17.45 2.71
CA VAL A 388 3.84 -18.05 4.02
C VAL A 388 3.22 -19.43 4.27
N PRO A 389 1.93 -19.71 3.95
CA PRO A 389 1.35 -21.04 4.17
C PRO A 389 2.05 -22.15 3.37
N ALA A 390 2.39 -21.90 2.10
CA ALA A 390 3.12 -22.83 1.25
C ALA A 390 4.54 -23.06 1.78
N ALA A 391 5.26 -21.99 2.18
CA ALA A 391 6.59 -22.06 2.77
C ALA A 391 6.63 -22.87 4.09
N MET A 392 5.60 -22.74 4.94
CA MET A 392 5.47 -23.57 6.15
C MET A 392 5.29 -25.04 5.80
N THR A 393 4.47 -25.36 4.79
CA THR A 393 4.28 -26.72 4.32
C THR A 393 5.58 -27.27 3.70
N ALA A 394 6.31 -26.48 2.90
CA ALA A 394 7.63 -26.84 2.37
C ALA A 394 8.64 -27.15 3.49
N SER A 395 8.60 -26.39 4.59
CA SER A 395 9.44 -26.66 5.76
C SER A 395 9.11 -28.04 6.41
N MET A 396 7.83 -28.40 6.47
CA MET A 396 7.41 -29.73 6.96
C MET A 396 7.79 -30.84 5.97
N VAL A 397 7.72 -30.60 4.66
CA VAL A 397 8.21 -31.52 3.61
C VAL A 397 9.70 -31.73 3.76
N SER A 398 10.49 -30.68 3.99
CA SER A 398 11.93 -30.77 4.25
C SER A 398 12.24 -31.65 5.46
N ALA A 399 11.54 -31.44 6.58
CA ALA A 399 11.73 -32.26 7.79
C ALA A 399 11.34 -33.74 7.58
N ALA A 400 10.24 -33.98 6.85
CA ALA A 400 9.81 -35.33 6.48
C ALA A 400 10.84 -36.03 5.58
N LEU A 401 11.39 -35.31 4.61
CA LEU A 401 12.44 -35.79 3.72
C LEU A 401 13.68 -36.14 4.50
N ASP A 402 14.14 -35.29 5.42
CA ASP A 402 15.30 -35.51 6.24
C ASP A 402 15.19 -36.78 7.05
N PHE A 403 14.03 -37.08 7.59
CA PHE A 403 13.79 -38.27 8.36
C PHE A 403 13.73 -39.54 7.50
N HIS A 404 12.99 -39.54 6.39
CA HIS A 404 12.74 -40.72 5.59
C HIS A 404 13.78 -40.99 4.50
N TRP A 405 14.55 -39.99 4.12
CA TRP A 405 15.63 -40.12 3.14
C TRP A 405 17.04 -40.18 3.79
N SER A 406 17.09 -40.34 5.11
CA SER A 406 18.34 -40.55 5.82
C SER A 406 19.04 -41.84 5.33
N GLY A 407 20.31 -41.73 4.93
CA GLY A 407 21.08 -42.87 4.39
C GLY A 407 20.72 -43.27 2.96
N MET A 408 19.93 -42.48 2.24
CA MET A 408 19.59 -42.62 0.80
C MET A 408 19.20 -44.06 0.43
N PRO A 409 18.05 -44.57 0.93
CA PRO A 409 17.58 -45.92 0.63
C PRO A 409 17.27 -46.10 -0.85
N ASP A 410 17.37 -47.36 -1.35
CA ASP A 410 17.06 -47.71 -2.75
C ASP A 410 15.57 -47.66 -3.06
N ASP A 411 14.70 -47.83 -2.06
CA ASP A 411 13.22 -47.73 -2.22
C ASP A 411 12.74 -46.28 -2.20
N LEU A 412 12.91 -45.56 -3.32
CA LEU A 412 12.44 -44.18 -3.45
C LEU A 412 10.91 -44.04 -3.24
N PRO A 413 10.04 -44.94 -3.75
CA PRO A 413 8.64 -44.96 -3.38
C PRO A 413 8.38 -45.09 -1.88
N GLY A 414 9.20 -45.84 -1.18
CA GLY A 414 9.14 -46.01 0.28
C GLY A 414 9.42 -44.71 1.02
N VAL A 415 10.35 -43.90 0.54
CA VAL A 415 10.59 -42.53 1.06
C VAL A 415 9.32 -41.70 0.97
N PHE A 416 8.70 -41.61 -0.18
CA PHE A 416 7.46 -40.86 -0.37
C PHE A 416 6.29 -41.37 0.46
N ARG A 417 6.15 -42.72 0.63
CA ARG A 417 5.12 -43.28 1.51
C ARG A 417 5.38 -42.88 2.98
N GLY A 418 6.63 -42.89 3.41
CA GLY A 418 7.02 -42.44 4.74
C GLY A 418 6.72 -40.95 4.95
N MET A 419 7.06 -40.11 3.98
CA MET A 419 6.75 -38.68 4.02
C MET A 419 5.24 -38.44 4.09
N HIS A 420 4.44 -39.14 3.25
CA HIS A 420 2.99 -39.07 3.30
C HIS A 420 2.44 -39.40 4.69
N ALA A 421 2.88 -40.52 5.28
CA ALA A 421 2.46 -40.94 6.62
C ALA A 421 2.81 -39.90 7.70
N PHE A 422 4.00 -39.28 7.60
CA PHE A 422 4.46 -38.23 8.52
C PHE A 422 3.64 -36.93 8.40
N LEU A 423 3.29 -36.54 7.17
CA LEU A 423 2.62 -35.27 6.85
C LEU A 423 1.09 -35.34 6.96
N LYS A 424 0.52 -36.54 6.99
CA LYS A 424 -0.93 -36.74 7.05
C LYS A 424 -1.57 -35.99 8.22
N GLY A 425 -2.58 -35.16 7.93
CA GLY A 425 -3.29 -34.35 8.90
C GLY A 425 -2.52 -33.09 9.38
N LYS A 426 -1.43 -32.74 8.70
CA LYS A 426 -0.60 -31.58 9.07
C LYS A 426 -0.46 -30.55 7.97
N MET A 427 -0.95 -30.83 6.75
CA MET A 427 -0.72 -29.98 5.57
C MET A 427 -1.79 -28.89 5.40
N GLY A 428 -2.81 -28.84 6.27
CA GLY A 428 -3.83 -27.80 6.25
C GLY A 428 -4.62 -27.72 4.94
N GLY A 429 -4.78 -28.86 4.26
CA GLY A 429 -5.46 -28.96 2.94
C GLY A 429 -4.54 -28.75 1.73
N ASN A 430 -3.29 -28.38 1.95
CA ASN A 430 -2.29 -28.28 0.88
C ASN A 430 -1.91 -29.66 0.35
N PHE A 431 -1.33 -29.67 -0.84
CA PHE A 431 -0.67 -30.84 -1.43
C PHE A 431 0.71 -30.43 -1.95
N PHE A 432 1.51 -31.41 -2.32
CA PHE A 432 2.77 -31.10 -3.02
C PHE A 432 3.04 -32.12 -4.13
N THR A 433 3.76 -31.66 -5.12
CA THR A 433 4.39 -32.47 -6.15
C THR A 433 5.87 -32.59 -5.84
N ALA A 434 6.48 -33.72 -6.17
CA ALA A 434 7.93 -33.87 -5.96
C ALA A 434 8.56 -34.91 -6.90
N CYS A 435 9.82 -34.69 -7.24
CA CYS A 435 10.68 -35.66 -7.90
C CYS A 435 11.90 -35.98 -7.00
N LEU A 436 12.13 -37.26 -6.79
CA LEU A 436 13.26 -37.79 -6.04
C LEU A 436 14.12 -38.64 -6.95
N CYS A 437 15.42 -38.32 -7.03
CA CYS A 437 16.37 -39.03 -7.88
C CYS A 437 17.55 -39.54 -7.06
N THR A 438 18.10 -40.71 -7.44
CA THR A 438 19.39 -41.20 -6.97
C THR A 438 20.26 -41.57 -8.16
N LEU A 439 21.42 -40.96 -8.27
CA LEU A 439 22.45 -41.24 -9.28
C LEU A 439 23.59 -42.02 -8.65
N ASP A 440 23.84 -43.20 -9.18
CA ASP A 440 25.04 -43.97 -8.89
C ASP A 440 26.19 -43.41 -9.76
N LEU A 441 27.19 -42.83 -9.10
CA LEU A 441 28.27 -42.10 -9.75
C LEU A 441 29.26 -43.00 -10.47
N ASP A 442 29.41 -44.26 -10.00
CA ASP A 442 30.31 -45.24 -10.63
C ASP A 442 29.74 -45.79 -11.92
N THR A 443 28.42 -46.03 -11.92
CA THR A 443 27.75 -46.67 -13.06
C THR A 443 27.04 -45.70 -13.97
N GLY A 444 26.76 -44.46 -13.57
CA GLY A 444 25.89 -43.52 -14.29
C GLY A 444 24.41 -43.93 -14.29
N THR A 445 24.02 -44.79 -13.35
CA THR A 445 22.61 -45.23 -13.28
C THR A 445 21.82 -44.23 -12.45
N LEU A 446 20.87 -43.54 -13.11
CA LEU A 446 19.94 -42.63 -12.47
C LEU A 446 18.60 -43.33 -12.25
N VAL A 447 18.14 -43.37 -11.02
CA VAL A 447 16.81 -43.88 -10.62
C VAL A 447 15.96 -42.70 -10.20
N LEU A 448 14.76 -42.57 -10.76
CA LEU A 448 13.81 -41.50 -10.49
C LEU A 448 12.49 -42.06 -9.98
N SER A 449 11.88 -41.37 -9.01
CA SER A 449 10.49 -41.55 -8.60
C SER A 449 9.80 -40.20 -8.52
N SER A 450 8.59 -40.08 -9.05
CA SER A 450 7.82 -38.83 -9.06
C SER A 450 6.51 -38.97 -8.33
N ALA A 451 6.15 -37.94 -7.60
CA ALA A 451 4.87 -37.75 -6.94
C ALA A 451 4.06 -36.64 -7.65
N GLY A 452 3.77 -36.83 -8.93
CA GLY A 452 2.98 -35.89 -9.73
C GLY A 452 3.74 -34.63 -10.15
N HIS A 453 5.05 -34.64 -10.09
CA HIS A 453 5.93 -33.52 -10.47
C HIS A 453 6.23 -33.54 -11.97
N PRO A 454 6.53 -32.40 -12.61
CA PRO A 454 6.96 -32.35 -14.01
C PRO A 454 8.06 -33.34 -14.33
N ALA A 455 8.01 -33.91 -15.55
CA ALA A 455 8.99 -34.91 -15.95
C ALA A 455 10.39 -34.28 -16.10
N ALA A 456 11.44 -34.99 -15.63
CA ALA A 456 12.80 -34.54 -15.79
C ALA A 456 13.22 -34.54 -17.26
N VAL A 457 13.96 -33.52 -17.71
CA VAL A 457 14.58 -33.51 -19.04
C VAL A 457 15.98 -34.07 -18.92
N VAL A 458 16.28 -35.11 -19.69
CA VAL A 458 17.63 -35.66 -19.85
C VAL A 458 18.20 -35.16 -21.18
N VAL A 459 19.23 -34.31 -21.07
CA VAL A 459 19.97 -33.80 -22.24
C VAL A 459 21.23 -34.62 -22.39
N ARG A 460 21.36 -35.31 -23.53
CA ARG A 460 22.49 -36.13 -23.86
C ARG A 460 23.70 -35.29 -24.29
N ALA A 461 24.88 -35.82 -24.13
CA ALA A 461 26.13 -35.14 -24.53
C ALA A 461 26.21 -34.82 -26.05
N ASP A 462 25.43 -35.53 -26.87
CA ASP A 462 25.31 -35.29 -28.30
C ASP A 462 24.25 -34.24 -28.69
N GLY A 463 23.58 -33.63 -27.67
CA GLY A 463 22.55 -32.60 -27.86
C GLY A 463 21.11 -33.16 -27.98
N ALA A 464 20.93 -34.49 -28.01
CA ALA A 464 19.60 -35.08 -27.97
C ALA A 464 18.97 -34.84 -26.58
N ALA A 465 17.66 -34.65 -26.52
CA ALA A 465 16.94 -34.52 -25.25
C ALA A 465 15.69 -35.39 -25.23
N GLU A 466 15.40 -35.92 -24.06
CA GLU A 466 14.23 -36.76 -23.81
C GLU A 466 13.63 -36.49 -22.45
N MET A 467 12.31 -36.70 -22.30
CA MET A 467 11.62 -36.66 -21.01
C MET A 467 11.74 -37.98 -20.30
N ALA A 468 12.22 -37.98 -19.06
CA ALA A 468 12.13 -39.11 -18.16
C ALA A 468 10.74 -39.14 -17.49
N ASP A 469 9.73 -39.61 -18.25
CA ASP A 469 8.32 -39.63 -17.78
C ASP A 469 8.15 -40.68 -16.69
N VAL A 470 8.05 -40.22 -15.44
CA VAL A 470 7.80 -41.04 -14.24
C VAL A 470 6.39 -40.76 -13.74
N LYS A 471 5.51 -41.73 -13.87
CA LYS A 471 4.12 -41.57 -13.46
C LYS A 471 3.97 -41.69 -11.95
N GLY A 472 3.33 -40.69 -11.36
CA GLY A 472 3.03 -40.64 -9.94
C GLY A 472 1.83 -39.73 -9.66
N ARG A 473 1.26 -39.84 -8.46
CA ARG A 473 0.22 -38.95 -7.98
C ARG A 473 0.80 -38.02 -6.92
N LEU A 474 0.45 -36.73 -6.99
CA LEU A 474 0.77 -35.76 -5.95
C LEU A 474 0.46 -36.28 -4.52
N ILE A 475 1.17 -35.76 -3.55
CA ILE A 475 1.00 -36.13 -2.14
C ILE A 475 0.06 -35.14 -1.48
N ASN A 476 -1.02 -35.67 -0.89
CA ASN A 476 -2.01 -34.92 -0.11
C ASN A 476 -2.44 -35.72 1.13
N GLU A 477 -3.34 -35.17 1.92
CA GLU A 477 -3.83 -35.81 3.15
C GLU A 477 -4.84 -36.95 2.90
N PHE A 478 -5.45 -37.01 1.70
CA PHE A 478 -6.64 -37.82 1.47
C PHE A 478 -6.34 -39.17 0.85
N PHE A 479 -5.31 -39.28 0.03
CA PHE A 479 -5.02 -40.48 -0.76
C PHE A 479 -3.61 -40.98 -0.56
N GLU A 480 -3.44 -42.30 -0.51
CA GLU A 480 -2.12 -42.90 -0.57
C GLU A 480 -1.43 -42.62 -1.92
N PRO A 481 -0.16 -42.26 -1.93
CA PRO A 481 0.55 -41.94 -3.17
C PRO A 481 0.73 -43.19 -4.02
N LYS A 482 0.33 -43.11 -5.30
CA LYS A 482 0.66 -44.13 -6.32
C LYS A 482 1.93 -43.67 -7.02
N LEU A 483 2.99 -44.44 -6.91
CA LEU A 483 4.33 -44.05 -7.32
C LEU A 483 4.92 -45.12 -8.23
N SER A 484 5.65 -44.68 -9.26
CA SER A 484 6.47 -45.55 -10.10
C SER A 484 7.93 -45.15 -10.06
N VAL A 485 8.77 -45.99 -10.63
CA VAL A 485 10.21 -45.78 -10.71
C VAL A 485 10.62 -45.94 -12.19
N VAL A 486 11.47 -45.05 -12.66
CA VAL A 486 12.14 -45.16 -13.96
C VAL A 486 13.64 -45.13 -13.74
N THR A 487 14.36 -45.92 -14.53
CA THR A 487 15.81 -45.97 -14.51
C THR A 487 16.32 -45.47 -15.86
N VAL A 488 17.25 -44.51 -15.81
CA VAL A 488 17.91 -43.92 -16.98
C VAL A 488 19.43 -44.18 -16.84
N ARG A 489 20.07 -44.61 -17.93
CA ARG A 489 21.52 -44.72 -17.99
C ARG A 489 22.10 -43.42 -18.52
N LEU A 490 22.95 -42.78 -17.73
CA LEU A 490 23.69 -41.57 -18.12
C LEU A 490 25.08 -41.93 -18.66
N SER A 491 25.53 -41.19 -19.63
CA SER A 491 26.92 -41.16 -20.10
C SER A 491 27.61 -39.87 -19.63
N PRO A 492 28.94 -39.87 -19.49
CA PRO A 492 29.66 -38.64 -19.14
C PRO A 492 29.35 -37.50 -20.09
N GLY A 493 28.97 -36.34 -19.53
CA GLY A 493 28.49 -35.16 -20.28
C GLY A 493 26.97 -35.03 -20.37
N ASP A 494 26.22 -36.08 -20.04
CA ASP A 494 24.75 -35.98 -19.99
C ASP A 494 24.31 -35.09 -18.80
N ARG A 495 23.23 -34.32 -19.02
CA ARG A 495 22.64 -33.41 -18.03
C ARG A 495 21.20 -33.81 -17.70
N VAL A 496 20.86 -33.78 -16.43
CA VAL A 496 19.49 -33.98 -15.92
C VAL A 496 18.98 -32.64 -15.42
N VAL A 497 17.82 -32.20 -15.92
CA VAL A 497 17.17 -30.96 -15.56
C VAL A 497 15.85 -31.29 -14.86
N LEU A 498 15.76 -30.97 -13.59
CA LEU A 498 14.54 -31.01 -12.79
C LEU A 498 14.02 -29.57 -12.65
N TYR A 499 12.72 -29.37 -12.68
CA TYR A 499 12.14 -28.03 -12.67
C TYR A 499 10.70 -28.07 -12.11
N THR A 500 10.25 -26.92 -11.56
CA THR A 500 8.85 -26.72 -11.13
C THR A 500 8.01 -26.14 -12.25
N ASP A 501 6.70 -26.28 -12.14
CA ASP A 501 5.73 -25.86 -13.17
C ASP A 501 5.72 -24.34 -13.40
N GLY A 502 6.16 -23.51 -12.45
CA GLY A 502 6.36 -22.09 -12.66
C GLY A 502 7.28 -21.73 -13.85
N ILE A 503 8.09 -22.71 -14.33
CA ILE A 503 8.86 -22.56 -15.59
C ILE A 503 7.96 -22.78 -16.80
N THR A 504 7.23 -23.91 -16.84
CA THR A 504 6.42 -24.31 -17.99
C THR A 504 5.10 -23.52 -18.08
N GLU A 505 4.53 -23.13 -16.94
CA GLU A 505 3.29 -22.34 -16.85
C GLU A 505 3.53 -20.83 -16.98
N ALA A 506 4.78 -20.36 -17.07
CA ALA A 506 5.08 -18.95 -17.31
C ALA A 506 4.36 -18.45 -18.58
N MET A 507 3.47 -17.49 -18.41
CA MET A 507 2.66 -16.93 -19.49
C MET A 507 3.29 -15.67 -20.08
N ASN A 508 3.27 -15.58 -21.39
CA ASN A 508 3.62 -14.34 -22.08
C ASN A 508 2.44 -13.34 -22.10
N PRO A 509 2.64 -12.08 -22.53
CA PRO A 509 1.56 -11.09 -22.60
C PRO A 509 0.36 -11.48 -23.48
N SER A 510 0.50 -12.48 -24.36
CA SER A 510 -0.61 -13.03 -25.17
C SER A 510 -1.31 -14.22 -24.51
N GLY A 511 -0.87 -14.67 -23.33
CA GLY A 511 -1.45 -15.79 -22.58
C GLY A 511 -0.95 -17.17 -23.01
N ALA A 512 0.15 -17.24 -23.78
CA ALA A 512 0.75 -18.54 -24.14
C ALA A 512 1.78 -18.96 -23.10
N MET A 513 1.71 -20.22 -22.66
CA MET A 513 2.66 -20.83 -21.73
C MET A 513 3.98 -21.18 -22.42
N LEU A 514 5.09 -21.09 -21.69
CA LEU A 514 6.42 -21.45 -22.20
C LEU A 514 6.56 -22.94 -22.50
N GLY A 515 5.93 -23.79 -21.69
CA GLY A 515 5.94 -25.25 -21.80
C GLY A 515 4.59 -25.85 -22.20
N ALA A 516 3.84 -25.18 -23.10
CA ALA A 516 2.53 -25.69 -23.56
C ALA A 516 2.61 -27.04 -24.29
N ASP A 517 3.77 -27.38 -24.84
CA ASP A 517 4.06 -28.65 -25.51
C ASP A 517 5.36 -29.23 -24.94
N ASP A 518 5.29 -30.44 -24.40
CA ASP A 518 6.42 -31.13 -23.75
C ASP A 518 7.61 -31.33 -24.72
N ASP A 519 7.35 -31.67 -25.99
CA ASP A 519 8.40 -31.86 -26.97
C ASP A 519 9.08 -30.54 -27.37
N GLU A 520 8.30 -29.45 -27.42
CA GLU A 520 8.84 -28.12 -27.70
C GLU A 520 9.67 -27.63 -26.53
N PHE A 521 9.19 -27.85 -25.30
CA PHE A 521 9.93 -27.50 -24.10
C PHE A 521 11.23 -28.31 -23.97
N CYS A 522 11.19 -29.61 -24.23
CA CYS A 522 12.36 -30.48 -24.25
C CYS A 522 13.41 -29.97 -25.24
N ARG A 523 13.00 -29.61 -26.46
CA ARG A 523 13.89 -29.02 -27.48
C ARG A 523 14.43 -27.64 -27.07
N LEU A 524 13.64 -26.84 -26.37
CA LEU A 524 14.09 -25.56 -25.82
C LEU A 524 15.21 -25.77 -24.79
N VAL A 525 15.01 -26.68 -23.84
CA VAL A 525 16.01 -27.00 -22.81
C VAL A 525 17.30 -27.54 -23.46
N ALA A 526 17.17 -28.39 -24.47
CA ALA A 526 18.33 -28.92 -25.22
C ALA A 526 19.16 -27.80 -25.87
N ARG A 527 18.52 -26.85 -26.56
CA ARG A 527 19.20 -25.70 -27.16
C ARG A 527 19.92 -24.84 -26.14
N ILE A 528 19.24 -24.54 -25.01
CA ILE A 528 19.86 -23.76 -23.93
C ILE A 528 21.05 -24.52 -23.34
N ALA A 529 20.94 -25.85 -23.18
CA ALA A 529 22.02 -26.69 -22.66
C ALA A 529 23.25 -26.73 -23.59
N ASP A 530 23.06 -26.77 -24.89
CA ASP A 530 24.16 -26.74 -25.90
C ASP A 530 24.93 -25.42 -25.81
N GLU A 531 24.26 -24.32 -25.56
CA GLU A 531 24.87 -23.01 -25.39
C GLU A 531 25.50 -22.78 -24.00
N SER A 532 25.28 -23.69 -23.04
CA SER A 532 25.65 -23.52 -21.65
C SER A 532 26.96 -24.21 -21.31
N SER A 533 27.86 -23.47 -20.64
CA SER A 533 29.21 -23.94 -20.29
C SER A 533 29.24 -24.77 -19.00
N SER A 534 28.22 -24.65 -18.14
CA SER A 534 28.13 -25.33 -16.87
C SER A 534 26.67 -25.51 -16.41
N PRO A 535 26.40 -26.35 -15.40
CA PRO A 535 25.08 -26.42 -14.79
C PRO A 535 24.56 -25.08 -14.28
N ASP A 536 25.40 -24.24 -13.69
CA ASP A 536 25.02 -22.90 -13.20
C ASP A 536 24.60 -21.99 -14.36
N ASP A 537 25.39 -21.97 -15.45
CA ASP A 537 25.04 -21.18 -16.64
C ASP A 537 23.73 -21.67 -17.28
N LEU A 538 23.47 -22.99 -17.24
CA LEU A 538 22.22 -23.57 -17.72
C LEU A 538 21.02 -23.11 -16.85
N CYS A 539 21.15 -23.15 -15.52
CA CYS A 539 20.12 -22.66 -14.59
C CYS A 539 19.82 -21.18 -14.87
N ASP A 540 20.85 -20.35 -14.98
CA ASP A 540 20.70 -18.90 -15.23
C ASP A 540 20.07 -18.58 -16.60
N ARG A 541 20.40 -19.35 -17.64
CA ARG A 541 19.81 -19.18 -18.98
C ARG A 541 18.35 -19.62 -19.02
N ILE A 542 18.00 -20.75 -18.38
CA ILE A 542 16.59 -21.17 -18.26
C ILE A 542 15.78 -20.09 -17.54
N HIS A 543 16.26 -19.61 -16.40
CA HIS A 543 15.57 -18.55 -15.66
C HIS A 543 15.42 -17.26 -16.50
N ARG A 544 16.48 -16.83 -17.18
CA ARG A 544 16.43 -15.67 -18.08
C ARG A 544 15.40 -15.86 -19.19
N ARG A 545 15.32 -17.06 -19.76
CA ARG A 545 14.34 -17.39 -20.80
C ARG A 545 12.90 -17.30 -20.28
N VAL A 546 12.64 -17.69 -19.02
CA VAL A 546 11.33 -17.51 -18.37
C VAL A 546 10.97 -16.03 -18.29
N ILE A 547 11.87 -15.18 -17.80
CA ILE A 547 11.66 -13.72 -17.70
C ILE A 547 11.42 -13.09 -19.08
N GLU A 548 12.19 -13.47 -20.09
CA GLU A 548 12.03 -12.98 -21.47
C GLU A 548 10.67 -13.38 -22.05
N HIS A 549 10.22 -14.61 -21.78
CA HIS A 549 8.92 -15.07 -22.24
C HIS A 549 7.77 -14.35 -21.54
N ALA A 550 7.84 -14.21 -20.21
CA ALA A 550 6.85 -13.50 -19.42
C ALA A 550 6.79 -11.99 -19.72
N GLY A 551 7.89 -11.40 -20.24
CA GLY A 551 7.98 -9.96 -20.49
C GLY A 551 7.95 -9.10 -19.22
N THR A 552 8.08 -9.71 -18.07
CA THR A 552 8.09 -9.08 -16.74
C THR A 552 8.98 -9.85 -15.78
N THR A 553 9.51 -9.15 -14.77
CA THR A 553 10.24 -9.76 -13.66
C THR A 553 9.31 -10.23 -12.53
N SER A 554 8.04 -9.83 -12.55
CA SER A 554 7.01 -10.30 -11.59
C SER A 554 6.40 -11.59 -12.14
N LEU A 555 6.88 -12.72 -11.63
CA LEU A 555 6.42 -14.05 -11.99
C LEU A 555 5.08 -14.36 -11.30
N GLN A 556 4.32 -15.31 -11.88
CA GLN A 556 3.00 -15.72 -11.37
C GLN A 556 3.10 -16.91 -10.41
N ASP A 557 4.25 -17.57 -10.37
CA ASP A 557 4.56 -18.69 -9.49
C ASP A 557 6.05 -18.72 -9.15
N ASP A 558 6.41 -19.58 -8.19
CA ASP A 558 7.80 -19.86 -7.84
C ASP A 558 8.51 -20.53 -9.02
N VAL A 559 9.75 -20.16 -9.26
CA VAL A 559 10.55 -20.73 -10.37
C VAL A 559 11.77 -21.42 -9.79
N THR A 560 11.81 -22.73 -9.94
CA THR A 560 12.93 -23.55 -9.47
C THR A 560 13.43 -24.46 -10.59
N VAL A 561 14.74 -24.47 -10.76
CA VAL A 561 15.45 -25.42 -11.64
C VAL A 561 16.65 -26.01 -10.91
N LEU A 562 16.84 -27.31 -11.04
CA LEU A 562 17.95 -28.08 -10.49
C LEU A 562 18.58 -28.89 -11.62
N VAL A 563 19.86 -28.67 -11.86
CA VAL A 563 20.63 -29.30 -12.94
C VAL A 563 21.73 -30.16 -12.37
N CYS A 564 21.85 -31.39 -12.85
CA CYS A 564 22.96 -32.28 -12.57
C CYS A 564 23.64 -32.71 -13.88
N GLU A 565 24.91 -32.45 -14.01
CA GLU A 565 25.75 -32.97 -15.10
C GLU A 565 26.56 -34.15 -14.58
N TYR A 566 26.42 -35.29 -15.23
CA TYR A 566 27.22 -36.50 -14.92
C TYR A 566 28.58 -36.44 -15.64
N ALA A 567 29.66 -36.44 -14.88
CA ALA A 567 31.01 -36.36 -15.43
C ALA A 567 31.69 -37.73 -15.54
N GLY A 568 31.15 -38.74 -14.84
CA GLY A 568 31.77 -40.05 -14.70
C GLY A 568 33.01 -40.04 -13.79
N ILE A 569 33.26 -41.15 -13.12
CA ILE A 569 34.46 -41.31 -12.35
C ILE A 569 35.57 -41.90 -13.27
N ARG A 570 36.61 -41.13 -13.53
CA ARG A 570 37.80 -41.68 -14.19
C ARG A 570 38.55 -42.57 -13.22
N HIS A 571 38.32 -43.88 -13.24
CA HIS A 571 39.25 -44.80 -12.58
C HIS A 571 40.60 -44.67 -13.28
N SER A 572 41.56 -44.07 -12.60
CA SER A 572 42.97 -44.15 -13.06
C SER A 572 43.34 -45.63 -13.07
N VAL A 573 43.53 -46.18 -14.27
CA VAL A 573 44.04 -47.54 -14.51
C VAL A 573 45.50 -47.62 -14.11
#